data_3b1237018af1434f7865ea6a0604d45b
#
_entry.id   3b1237018af1434f7865ea6a0604d45b
#
_cell.length_a   1.000
_cell.length_b   1.000
_cell.length_c   1.000
_cell.angle_alpha   90.00
_cell.angle_beta   90.00
_cell.angle_gamma   90.00
#
_symmetry.space_group_name_H-M   'P 1'
#
loop_
_entity.id
_entity.type
_entity.pdbx_description
1 polymer ?
#
loop_
_entity_poly.entity_id
_entity_poly.type
_entity_poly.pdbx_seq_one_letter_code
_entity_poly.pdbx_strand_id
1 'polypeptide(L)'
;MATNPKIDTNDPAQVERARTLVIQTLQEAHATEQALVTNLRAHIAMTPRGAYRESLERHLTETQQHERAVARRIREIGRDRGVISAVYGAVSTVVGQALVLTKGPLDLLRGGPDGDEKLLKNARDEVVTEALEIAIYDALEALATAIGDDSTARLAARHRGQEERMLEQLRAHIPKLANAVVQARATGKATYDWETTGAADTARKTARSAQRKATTTRRPRAKQAEKPQADYDKLTASEVVSKLTDFSQEQLAQVIAYERAKRKRATVIERAQSLQENEPFPGYDDLTARDVAQRVRDADEATAQRVRDYEGRHQRRVEVLEAASRQLSNSGSSS
;
A
#
# COMPACT_ATOMS: atom_id res chain seq x y z
N MET A 1 38.12 19.47 -27.03
CA MET A 1 36.69 19.38 -26.67
C MET A 1 35.97 18.67 -27.80
N ALA A 2 35.49 17.46 -27.61
CA ALA A 2 34.70 16.79 -28.62
C ALA A 2 33.36 17.52 -28.76
N THR A 3 33.05 17.99 -29.97
CA THR A 3 31.74 18.58 -30.28
C THR A 3 30.70 17.47 -30.13
N ASN A 4 29.79 17.61 -29.17
CA ASN A 4 28.65 16.69 -29.06
C ASN A 4 27.90 16.75 -30.40
N PRO A 5 27.64 15.58 -31.05
CA PRO A 5 26.87 15.54 -32.29
C PRO A 5 25.47 16.06 -31.98
N LYS A 6 25.05 17.11 -32.67
CA LYS A 6 23.68 17.62 -32.58
C LYS A 6 22.73 16.59 -33.22
N ILE A 7 21.61 16.29 -32.54
CA ILE A 7 20.52 15.51 -33.12
C ILE A 7 20.00 16.29 -34.34
N ASP A 8 19.90 15.62 -35.50
CA ASP A 8 19.18 16.20 -36.62
C ASP A 8 17.66 16.06 -36.35
N THR A 9 17.07 17.17 -35.96
CA THR A 9 15.63 17.26 -35.65
C THR A 9 14.74 17.07 -36.89
N ASN A 10 15.32 17.06 -38.10
CA ASN A 10 14.64 16.77 -39.34
C ASN A 10 14.69 15.26 -39.70
N ASP A 11 15.51 14.47 -39.00
CA ASP A 11 15.51 13.01 -39.15
C ASP A 11 14.52 12.35 -38.15
N PRO A 12 13.33 11.86 -38.60
CA PRO A 12 12.34 11.29 -37.74
C PRO A 12 12.85 10.08 -36.95
N ALA A 13 13.79 9.31 -37.50
CA ALA A 13 14.33 8.13 -36.84
C ALA A 13 15.29 8.51 -35.69
N GLN A 14 16.05 9.57 -35.81
CA GLN A 14 16.89 10.09 -34.73
C GLN A 14 16.02 10.65 -33.59
N VAL A 15 15.01 11.45 -33.94
CA VAL A 15 14.07 12.02 -32.98
C VAL A 15 13.35 10.91 -32.22
N GLU A 16 12.93 9.85 -32.89
CA GLU A 16 12.20 8.74 -32.27
C GLU A 16 13.08 7.93 -31.31
N ARG A 17 14.34 7.67 -31.67
CA ARG A 17 15.29 7.02 -30.75
C ARG A 17 15.57 7.88 -29.51
N ALA A 18 15.78 9.17 -29.67
CA ALA A 18 16.02 10.09 -28.58
C ALA A 18 14.77 10.23 -27.68
N ARG A 19 13.56 10.25 -28.26
CA ARG A 19 12.32 10.26 -27.50
C ARG A 19 12.11 8.98 -26.68
N THR A 20 12.59 7.84 -27.16
CA THR A 20 12.57 6.59 -26.39
C THR A 20 13.38 6.73 -25.11
N LEU A 21 14.53 7.38 -25.12
CA LEU A 21 15.32 7.65 -23.92
C LEU A 21 14.57 8.56 -22.93
N VAL A 22 13.89 9.60 -23.41
CA VAL A 22 13.05 10.46 -22.55
C VAL A 22 11.96 9.64 -21.87
N ILE A 23 11.28 8.74 -22.60
CA ILE A 23 10.25 7.88 -22.00
C ILE A 23 10.84 6.92 -20.97
N GLN A 24 11.99 6.29 -21.26
CA GLN A 24 12.67 5.41 -20.33
C GLN A 24 13.07 6.15 -19.04
N THR A 25 13.63 7.36 -19.15
CA THR A 25 14.00 8.18 -17.99
C THR A 25 12.76 8.63 -17.19
N LEU A 26 11.64 8.98 -17.86
CA LEU A 26 10.37 9.24 -17.18
C LEU A 26 9.84 8.01 -16.42
N GLN A 27 10.01 6.82 -16.97
CA GLN A 27 9.62 5.58 -16.30
C GLN A 27 10.51 5.29 -15.10
N GLU A 28 11.80 5.55 -15.21
CA GLU A 28 12.74 5.46 -14.09
C GLU A 28 12.37 6.44 -12.99
N ALA A 29 12.17 7.73 -13.30
CA ALA A 29 11.70 8.72 -12.35
C ALA A 29 10.40 8.27 -11.65
N HIS A 30 9.41 7.78 -12.41
CA HIS A 30 8.15 7.29 -11.85
C HIS A 30 8.34 6.12 -10.87
N ALA A 31 9.19 5.16 -11.22
CA ALA A 31 9.48 4.01 -10.37
C ALA A 31 10.22 4.42 -9.08
N THR A 32 11.14 5.39 -9.16
CA THR A 32 11.86 5.94 -8.02
C THR A 32 10.91 6.66 -7.06
N GLU A 33 10.04 7.54 -7.58
CA GLU A 33 8.99 8.21 -6.79
C GLU A 33 8.05 7.22 -6.07
N GLN A 34 7.63 6.15 -6.73
CA GLN A 34 6.79 5.12 -6.11
C GLN A 34 7.51 4.38 -4.98
N ALA A 35 8.77 4.07 -5.19
CA ALA A 35 9.59 3.42 -4.16
C ALA A 35 9.80 4.36 -2.97
N LEU A 36 10.07 5.64 -3.22
CA LEU A 36 10.24 6.65 -2.18
C LEU A 36 8.96 6.88 -1.38
N VAL A 37 7.78 6.94 -2.01
CA VAL A 37 6.48 6.99 -1.29
C VAL A 37 6.36 5.84 -0.29
N THR A 38 6.81 4.65 -0.66
CA THR A 38 6.76 3.47 0.22
C THR A 38 7.76 3.60 1.38
N ASN A 39 8.99 4.02 1.09
CA ASN A 39 10.04 4.22 2.09
C ASN A 39 9.68 5.33 3.09
N LEU A 40 9.21 6.48 2.61
CA LEU A 40 8.79 7.60 3.45
C LEU A 40 7.67 7.20 4.41
N ARG A 41 6.68 6.42 3.96
CA ARG A 41 5.64 5.90 4.85
C ARG A 41 6.23 5.02 5.96
N ALA A 42 7.19 4.17 5.63
CA ALA A 42 7.88 3.34 6.62
C ALA A 42 8.71 4.19 7.58
N HIS A 43 9.48 5.16 7.09
CA HIS A 43 10.28 6.08 7.91
C HIS A 43 9.42 6.95 8.82
N ILE A 44 8.32 7.53 8.32
CA ILE A 44 7.34 8.28 9.13
C ILE A 44 6.76 7.40 10.24
N ALA A 45 6.40 6.15 9.92
CA ALA A 45 5.87 5.21 10.90
C ALA A 45 6.84 4.96 12.06
N MET A 46 8.15 4.99 11.80
CA MET A 46 9.21 4.76 12.77
C MET A 46 9.71 6.03 13.47
N THR A 47 9.43 7.21 12.93
CA THR A 47 9.99 8.46 13.43
C THR A 47 9.11 9.05 14.54
N PRO A 48 9.68 9.38 15.72
CA PRO A 48 9.00 10.13 16.78
C PRO A 48 8.53 11.50 16.29
N ARG A 49 7.55 12.07 16.97
CA ARG A 49 7.08 13.44 16.69
C ARG A 49 8.20 14.45 16.79
N GLY A 50 8.19 15.43 15.90
CA GLY A 50 9.16 16.51 15.85
C GLY A 50 9.51 16.95 14.45
N ALA A 51 10.40 17.92 14.33
CA ALA A 51 10.73 18.60 13.08
C ALA A 51 11.21 17.66 11.97
N TYR A 52 11.96 16.60 12.32
CA TYR A 52 12.40 15.62 11.34
C TYR A 52 11.21 14.85 10.73
N ARG A 53 10.29 14.36 11.59
CA ARG A 53 9.07 13.69 11.09
C ARG A 53 8.19 14.62 10.26
N GLU A 54 8.03 15.88 10.67
CA GLU A 54 7.27 16.86 9.89
C GLU A 54 7.91 17.12 8.52
N SER A 55 9.24 17.09 8.42
CA SER A 55 9.93 17.15 7.13
C SER A 55 9.60 15.94 6.26
N LEU A 56 9.63 14.73 6.81
CA LEU A 56 9.26 13.51 6.08
C LEU A 56 7.80 13.51 5.62
N GLU A 57 6.87 14.03 6.43
CA GLU A 57 5.44 14.12 6.08
C GLU A 57 5.19 15.13 4.94
N ARG A 58 5.91 16.26 4.92
CA ARG A 58 5.88 17.20 3.79
C ARG A 58 6.47 16.57 2.54
N HIS A 59 7.63 15.93 2.67
CA HIS A 59 8.29 15.22 1.59
C HIS A 59 7.38 14.16 0.96
N LEU A 60 6.75 13.31 1.76
CA LEU A 60 5.77 12.33 1.28
C LEU A 60 4.67 12.97 0.42
N THR A 61 4.22 14.16 0.81
CA THR A 61 3.18 14.89 0.07
C THR A 61 3.70 15.38 -1.28
N GLU A 62 4.92 15.90 -1.34
CA GLU A 62 5.56 16.37 -2.58
C GLU A 62 5.87 15.20 -3.52
N THR A 63 6.50 14.14 -3.03
CA THR A 63 6.78 12.89 -3.77
C THR A 63 5.51 12.31 -4.42
N GLN A 64 4.39 12.28 -3.69
CA GLN A 64 3.11 11.85 -4.27
C GLN A 64 2.58 12.76 -5.38
N GLN A 65 2.93 14.05 -5.36
CA GLN A 65 2.59 14.98 -6.44
C GLN A 65 3.49 14.75 -7.65
N HIS A 66 4.77 14.51 -7.43
CA HIS A 66 5.74 14.17 -8.48
C HIS A 66 5.34 12.88 -9.19
N GLU A 67 5.10 11.81 -8.45
CA GLU A 67 4.64 10.52 -8.98
C GLU A 67 3.44 10.68 -9.93
N ARG A 68 2.41 11.43 -9.47
CA ARG A 68 1.21 11.68 -10.30
C ARG A 68 1.51 12.54 -11.52
N ALA A 69 2.41 13.52 -11.42
CA ALA A 69 2.77 14.40 -12.51
C ALA A 69 3.57 13.66 -13.60
N VAL A 70 4.55 12.84 -13.17
CA VAL A 70 5.33 11.99 -14.08
C VAL A 70 4.44 10.95 -14.76
N ALA A 71 3.58 10.25 -14.00
CA ALA A 71 2.61 9.30 -14.56
C ALA A 71 1.67 9.94 -15.58
N ARG A 72 1.24 11.17 -15.34
CA ARG A 72 0.42 11.93 -16.30
C ARG A 72 1.21 12.25 -17.57
N ARG A 73 2.46 12.69 -17.44
CA ARG A 73 3.31 13.00 -18.59
C ARG A 73 3.59 11.79 -19.46
N ILE A 74 3.87 10.63 -18.87
CA ILE A 74 4.02 9.35 -19.59
C ILE A 74 2.76 9.04 -20.42
N ARG A 75 1.57 9.22 -19.84
CA ARG A 75 0.30 8.97 -20.55
C ARG A 75 0.05 9.98 -21.70
N GLU A 76 0.43 11.22 -21.52
CA GLU A 76 0.32 12.25 -22.57
C GLU A 76 1.17 11.87 -23.78
N ILE A 77 2.44 11.54 -23.57
CA ILE A 77 3.35 11.12 -24.65
C ILE A 77 2.84 9.82 -25.31
N GLY A 78 2.28 8.88 -24.54
CA GLY A 78 1.73 7.62 -25.05
C GLY A 78 0.47 7.78 -25.91
N ARG A 79 -0.38 8.77 -25.62
CA ARG A 79 -1.59 9.07 -26.43
C ARG A 79 -1.24 9.64 -27.80
N ASP A 80 -0.25 10.47 -27.89
CA ASP A 80 0.20 11.10 -29.13
C ASP A 80 0.73 10.08 -30.15
N ARG A 81 0.98 8.84 -29.72
CA ARG A 81 1.58 7.76 -30.53
C ARG A 81 0.65 6.62 -30.94
N GLY A 82 -0.52 6.52 -30.35
CA GLY A 82 -1.37 5.33 -30.56
C GLY A 82 -0.75 4.00 -30.10
N VAL A 83 0.35 4.01 -29.31
CA VAL A 83 1.13 2.83 -28.89
C VAL A 83 1.09 2.71 -27.37
N ILE A 84 0.07 2.04 -26.86
CA ILE A 84 -0.12 1.86 -25.40
C ILE A 84 0.55 0.57 -24.86
N SER A 85 1.10 -0.32 -25.69
CA SER A 85 1.19 -1.72 -25.28
C SER A 85 2.60 -2.34 -25.14
N ALA A 86 3.67 -1.78 -25.62
CA ALA A 86 4.93 -2.54 -25.76
C ALA A 86 6.07 -2.16 -24.77
N VAL A 87 5.97 -1.05 -24.06
CA VAL A 87 7.13 -0.52 -23.26
C VAL A 87 6.98 -0.76 -21.75
N TYR A 88 5.82 -1.17 -21.27
CA TYR A 88 5.55 -1.37 -19.82
C TYR A 88 6.29 -2.56 -19.17
N GLY A 89 6.90 -3.45 -19.95
CA GLY A 89 7.41 -4.74 -19.47
C GLY A 89 8.88 -4.77 -19.05
N ALA A 90 9.70 -3.77 -19.36
CA ALA A 90 11.16 -3.94 -19.31
C ALA A 90 11.91 -3.22 -18.17
N VAL A 91 11.29 -2.33 -17.43
CA VAL A 91 11.99 -1.44 -16.46
C VAL A 91 11.93 -1.91 -15.00
N SER A 92 11.13 -2.95 -14.69
CA SER A 92 10.95 -3.41 -13.29
C SER A 92 12.19 -4.05 -12.64
N THR A 93 13.27 -4.33 -13.38
CA THR A 93 14.41 -5.11 -12.87
C THR A 93 15.59 -4.28 -12.34
N VAL A 94 15.75 -3.03 -12.70
CA VAL A 94 16.93 -2.24 -12.32
C VAL A 94 16.73 -1.43 -11.04
N VAL A 95 15.55 -0.88 -10.81
CA VAL A 95 15.24 -0.09 -9.60
C VAL A 95 14.96 -0.98 -8.39
N GLY A 96 14.51 -2.21 -8.60
CA GLY A 96 14.21 -3.17 -7.52
C GLY A 96 15.43 -3.62 -6.70
N GLN A 97 16.65 -3.49 -7.22
CA GLN A 97 17.85 -3.93 -6.50
C GLN A 97 18.53 -2.85 -5.66
N ALA A 98 18.31 -1.58 -5.92
CA ALA A 98 18.93 -0.47 -5.18
C ALA A 98 18.16 -0.08 -3.90
N LEU A 99 16.86 -0.41 -3.79
CA LEU A 99 15.98 0.01 -2.70
C LEU A 99 15.50 -1.13 -1.79
N VAL A 100 16.02 -2.36 -1.92
CA VAL A 100 15.75 -3.46 -0.99
C VAL A 100 16.59 -3.31 0.28
N LEU A 101 16.32 -2.29 1.07
CA LEU A 101 16.87 -2.13 2.43
C LEU A 101 15.77 -2.19 3.51
N THR A 102 14.68 -2.86 3.23
CA THR A 102 13.65 -3.08 4.25
C THR A 102 13.84 -4.42 4.94
N LYS A 103 14.66 -4.46 5.98
CA LYS A 103 14.43 -5.41 7.07
C LYS A 103 13.10 -5.04 7.72
N GLY A 104 12.22 -6.05 7.86
CA GLY A 104 10.81 -5.89 8.15
C GLY A 104 10.45 -5.04 9.39
N PRO A 105 9.23 -4.53 9.45
CA PRO A 105 8.76 -3.58 10.47
C PRO A 105 8.72 -4.12 11.92
N LEU A 106 8.90 -5.40 12.14
CA LEU A 106 8.80 -6.01 13.47
C LEU A 106 10.05 -5.82 14.37
N ASP A 107 11.24 -5.65 13.79
CA ASP A 107 12.46 -5.38 14.58
C ASP A 107 12.53 -3.93 15.10
N LEU A 108 11.61 -3.08 14.65
CA LEU A 108 11.55 -1.66 14.97
C LEU A 108 10.76 -1.34 16.25
N LEU A 109 9.99 -2.31 16.76
CA LEU A 109 9.15 -2.14 17.95
C LEU A 109 9.91 -2.39 19.27
N ARG A 110 11.16 -2.81 19.22
CA ARG A 110 12.01 -2.96 20.40
C ARG A 110 12.74 -1.64 20.67
N GLY A 111 12.21 -0.85 21.59
CA GLY A 111 12.88 0.35 22.10
C GLY A 111 14.24 0.01 22.71
N GLY A 112 15.25 0.82 22.40
CA GLY A 112 16.61 0.68 22.88
C GLY A 112 17.50 1.74 22.23
N PRO A 113 18.81 1.85 22.60
CA PRO A 113 19.77 2.78 22.01
C PRO A 113 19.85 2.67 20.48
N ASP A 114 19.40 1.57 19.91
CA ASP A 114 19.33 1.33 18.46
C ASP A 114 18.29 2.21 17.73
N GLY A 115 17.34 2.83 18.43
CA GLY A 115 16.31 3.70 17.84
C GLY A 115 16.92 4.98 17.24
N ASP A 116 17.80 5.64 18.00
CA ASP A 116 18.49 6.86 17.56
C ASP A 116 19.40 6.57 16.35
N GLU A 117 20.10 5.42 16.35
CA GLU A 117 20.94 4.99 15.22
C GLU A 117 20.12 4.71 13.96
N LYS A 118 18.96 4.09 14.11
CA LYS A 118 18.05 3.83 12.99
C LYS A 118 17.54 5.14 12.38
N LEU A 119 17.17 6.12 13.20
CA LEU A 119 16.77 7.44 12.70
C LEU A 119 17.88 8.13 11.92
N LEU A 120 19.12 8.11 12.44
CA LEU A 120 20.27 8.66 11.74
C LEU A 120 20.53 7.94 10.43
N LYS A 121 20.44 6.61 10.42
CA LYS A 121 20.61 5.80 9.21
C LYS A 121 19.54 6.16 8.17
N ASN A 122 18.26 6.19 8.57
CA ASN A 122 17.16 6.54 7.69
C ASN A 122 17.34 7.95 7.08
N ALA A 123 17.75 8.92 7.89
CA ALA A 123 18.01 10.28 7.39
C ALA A 123 19.13 10.33 6.33
N ARG A 124 20.15 9.50 6.48
CA ARG A 124 21.23 9.37 5.48
C ARG A 124 20.74 8.68 4.22
N ASP A 125 19.92 7.64 4.36
CA ASP A 125 19.36 6.91 3.23
C ASP A 125 18.44 7.84 2.40
N GLU A 126 17.61 8.69 3.06
CA GLU A 126 16.80 9.72 2.39
C GLU A 126 17.68 10.71 1.61
N VAL A 127 18.75 11.24 2.22
CA VAL A 127 19.68 12.15 1.54
C VAL A 127 20.29 11.52 0.27
N VAL A 128 20.58 10.23 0.29
CA VAL A 128 21.09 9.52 -0.90
C VAL A 128 20.00 9.41 -1.97
N THR A 129 18.76 9.15 -1.57
CA THR A 129 17.63 9.04 -2.51
C THR A 129 17.35 10.37 -3.18
N GLU A 130 17.33 11.49 -2.43
CA GLU A 130 17.18 12.85 -2.99
C GLU A 130 18.27 13.16 -4.03
N ALA A 131 19.53 12.83 -3.72
CA ALA A 131 20.62 13.05 -4.67
C ALA A 131 20.46 12.24 -5.96
N LEU A 132 19.91 11.02 -5.87
CA LEU A 132 19.58 10.19 -7.02
C LEU A 132 18.44 10.83 -7.85
N GLU A 133 17.38 11.32 -7.21
CA GLU A 133 16.24 11.93 -7.89
C GLU A 133 16.65 13.24 -8.61
N ILE A 134 17.48 14.06 -7.97
CA ILE A 134 18.07 15.24 -8.59
C ILE A 134 18.81 14.84 -9.87
N ALA A 135 19.66 13.80 -9.82
CA ALA A 135 20.41 13.35 -10.99
C ALA A 135 19.49 12.79 -12.11
N ILE A 136 18.43 12.10 -11.77
CA ILE A 136 17.43 11.62 -12.74
C ILE A 136 16.72 12.79 -13.41
N TYR A 137 16.30 13.80 -12.65
CA TYR A 137 15.63 14.98 -13.20
C TYR A 137 16.58 15.88 -13.99
N ASP A 138 17.87 15.98 -13.62
CA ASP A 138 18.90 16.65 -14.44
C ASP A 138 19.04 15.97 -15.81
N ALA A 139 19.15 14.65 -15.82
CA ALA A 139 19.23 13.88 -17.06
C ALA A 139 17.96 14.04 -17.91
N LEU A 140 16.79 13.96 -17.27
CA LEU A 140 15.50 14.09 -17.94
C LEU A 140 15.32 15.47 -18.58
N GLU A 141 15.70 16.55 -17.87
CA GLU A 141 15.66 17.93 -18.40
C GLU A 141 16.54 18.07 -19.63
N ALA A 142 17.79 17.59 -19.55
CA ALA A 142 18.74 17.65 -20.66
C ALA A 142 18.27 16.86 -21.89
N LEU A 143 17.79 15.62 -21.68
CA LEU A 143 17.27 14.76 -22.76
C LEU A 143 16.03 15.37 -23.43
N ALA A 144 15.08 15.86 -22.63
CA ALA A 144 13.86 16.49 -23.15
C ALA A 144 14.16 17.78 -23.94
N THR A 145 15.07 18.62 -23.43
CA THR A 145 15.53 19.83 -24.11
C THR A 145 16.18 19.53 -25.45
N ALA A 146 17.00 18.47 -25.51
CA ALA A 146 17.70 18.08 -26.74
C ALA A 146 16.76 17.69 -27.91
N ILE A 147 15.54 17.25 -27.59
CA ILE A 147 14.52 16.88 -28.60
C ILE A 147 13.37 17.88 -28.73
N GLY A 148 13.47 19.05 -28.05
CA GLY A 148 12.42 20.07 -28.06
C GLY A 148 11.15 19.72 -27.28
N ASP A 149 11.20 18.75 -26.35
CA ASP A 149 10.07 18.43 -25.45
C ASP A 149 10.07 19.37 -24.23
N ASP A 150 9.70 20.62 -24.48
CA ASP A 150 9.64 21.65 -23.44
C ASP A 150 8.75 21.31 -22.26
N SER A 151 7.71 20.51 -22.48
CA SER A 151 6.78 20.13 -21.42
C SER A 151 7.46 19.21 -20.41
N THR A 152 8.20 18.22 -20.88
CA THR A 152 8.99 17.32 -20.03
C THR A 152 10.16 18.04 -19.40
N ALA A 153 10.87 18.90 -20.14
CA ALA A 153 11.98 19.70 -19.61
C ALA A 153 11.52 20.59 -18.43
N ARG A 154 10.42 21.32 -18.58
CA ARG A 154 9.86 22.14 -17.49
C ARG A 154 9.34 21.34 -16.30
N LEU A 155 8.82 20.13 -16.53
CA LEU A 155 8.44 19.22 -15.45
C LEU A 155 9.69 18.83 -14.66
N ALA A 156 10.71 18.34 -15.34
CA ALA A 156 11.97 17.88 -14.74
C ALA A 156 12.66 19.00 -13.93
N ALA A 157 12.84 20.18 -14.52
CA ALA A 157 13.43 21.34 -13.84
C ALA A 157 12.69 21.73 -12.56
N ARG A 158 11.36 21.66 -12.58
CA ARG A 158 10.52 21.98 -11.42
C ARG A 158 10.68 20.96 -10.29
N HIS A 159 10.63 19.67 -10.62
CA HIS A 159 10.80 18.61 -9.64
C HIS A 159 12.21 18.64 -9.06
N ARG A 160 13.26 18.69 -9.89
CA ARG A 160 14.64 18.84 -9.43
C ARG A 160 14.79 19.96 -8.39
N GLY A 161 14.28 21.16 -8.67
CA GLY A 161 14.35 22.27 -7.71
C GLY A 161 13.55 22.03 -6.41
N GLN A 162 12.59 21.10 -6.39
CA GLN A 162 11.91 20.68 -5.18
C GLN A 162 12.77 19.67 -4.40
N GLU A 163 13.39 18.70 -5.08
CA GLU A 163 14.30 17.73 -4.45
C GLU A 163 15.57 18.40 -3.88
N GLU A 164 16.13 19.39 -4.56
CA GLU A 164 17.26 20.17 -4.04
C GLU A 164 16.93 20.83 -2.69
N ARG A 165 15.74 21.41 -2.57
CA ARG A 165 15.29 21.99 -1.30
C ARG A 165 15.05 20.95 -0.22
N MET A 166 14.50 19.79 -0.60
CA MET A 166 14.27 18.69 0.34
C MET A 166 15.58 18.10 0.82
N LEU A 167 16.54 17.87 -0.08
CA LEU A 167 17.90 17.44 0.24
C LEU A 167 18.55 18.35 1.30
N GLU A 168 18.46 19.66 1.12
CA GLU A 168 19.00 20.63 2.09
C GLU A 168 18.31 20.51 3.44
N GLN A 169 16.97 20.41 3.48
CA GLN A 169 16.20 20.25 4.70
C GLN A 169 16.56 18.96 5.43
N LEU A 170 16.66 17.83 4.73
CA LEU A 170 17.02 16.55 5.33
C LEU A 170 18.44 16.55 5.90
N ARG A 171 19.41 17.12 5.15
CA ARG A 171 20.79 17.28 5.63
C ARG A 171 20.90 18.11 6.91
N ALA A 172 20.05 19.11 7.08
CA ALA A 172 20.01 19.93 8.30
C ALA A 172 19.62 19.15 9.56
N HIS A 173 18.90 18.00 9.44
CA HIS A 173 18.57 17.14 10.56
C HIS A 173 19.71 16.21 11.00
N ILE A 174 20.66 15.87 10.11
CA ILE A 174 21.72 14.88 10.38
C ILE A 174 22.56 15.22 11.62
N PRO A 175 23.05 16.46 11.83
CA PRO A 175 23.86 16.77 13.01
C PRO A 175 23.12 16.55 14.32
N LYS A 176 21.82 16.88 14.37
CA LYS A 176 20.99 16.68 15.57
C LYS A 176 20.77 15.19 15.84
N LEU A 177 20.48 14.40 14.82
CA LEU A 177 20.32 12.96 14.94
C LEU A 177 21.62 12.27 15.34
N ALA A 178 22.77 12.70 14.79
CA ALA A 178 24.07 12.18 15.18
C ALA A 178 24.40 12.48 16.66
N ASN A 179 24.10 13.69 17.13
CA ASN A 179 24.29 14.04 18.54
C ASN A 179 23.39 13.19 19.46
N ALA A 180 22.15 12.88 19.06
CA ALA A 180 21.26 12.00 19.82
C ALA A 180 21.86 10.60 19.98
N VAL A 181 22.44 10.04 18.88
CA VAL A 181 23.15 8.75 18.92
C VAL A 181 24.33 8.79 19.90
N VAL A 182 25.18 9.84 19.83
CA VAL A 182 26.33 9.98 20.73
C VAL A 182 25.85 10.04 22.18
N GLN A 183 24.84 10.82 22.48
CA GLN A 183 24.29 10.92 23.84
C GLN A 183 23.70 9.60 24.34
N ALA A 184 22.94 8.91 23.50
CA ALA A 184 22.36 7.61 23.84
C ALA A 184 23.46 6.58 24.16
N ARG A 185 24.53 6.54 23.37
CA ARG A 185 25.66 5.63 23.60
C ARG A 185 26.47 6.02 24.83
N ALA A 186 26.72 7.29 25.06
CA ALA A 186 27.52 7.77 26.22
C ALA A 186 26.80 7.61 27.54
N THR A 187 25.48 7.77 27.56
CA THR A 187 24.71 7.79 28.82
C THR A 187 23.90 6.51 29.06
N GLY A 188 23.80 5.64 28.10
CA GLY A 188 22.91 4.47 28.11
C GLY A 188 21.40 4.85 28.03
N LYS A 189 21.06 6.13 27.78
CA LYS A 189 19.70 6.63 27.72
C LYS A 189 19.37 7.05 26.30
N ALA A 190 18.52 6.26 25.61
CA ALA A 190 18.01 6.61 24.30
C ALA A 190 17.14 7.88 24.37
N THR A 191 17.23 8.72 23.34
CA THR A 191 16.29 9.84 23.13
C THR A 191 15.11 9.41 22.27
N TYR A 192 15.21 8.24 21.66
CA TYR A 192 14.16 7.65 20.83
C TYR A 192 12.96 7.24 21.68
N ASP A 193 11.81 7.87 21.41
CA ASP A 193 10.54 7.57 22.06
C ASP A 193 9.59 6.88 21.07
N TRP A 194 9.49 5.56 21.19
CA TRP A 194 8.63 4.74 20.34
C TRP A 194 7.14 5.07 20.49
N GLU A 195 6.73 5.57 21.69
CA GLU A 195 5.33 5.90 21.94
C GLU A 195 4.86 7.12 21.15
N THR A 196 5.77 7.96 20.68
CA THR A 196 5.46 9.14 19.88
C THR A 196 5.68 8.93 18.38
N THR A 197 6.01 7.71 17.94
CA THR A 197 6.20 7.38 16.52
C THR A 197 4.89 7.44 15.72
N GLY A 198 5.01 7.53 14.39
CA GLY A 198 3.87 7.52 13.49
C GLY A 198 3.02 6.26 13.59
N ALA A 199 3.64 5.10 13.81
CA ALA A 199 2.95 3.84 14.05
C ALA A 199 2.12 3.90 15.35
N ALA A 200 2.71 4.40 16.44
CA ALA A 200 2.00 4.57 17.71
C ALA A 200 0.84 5.57 17.59
N ASP A 201 1.02 6.65 16.82
CA ASP A 201 -0.06 7.61 16.54
C ASP A 201 -1.20 6.99 15.73
N THR A 202 -0.87 6.18 14.74
CA THR A 202 -1.85 5.45 13.93
C THR A 202 -2.62 4.44 14.79
N ALA A 203 -1.93 3.67 15.61
CA ALA A 203 -2.55 2.73 16.55
C ALA A 203 -3.50 3.45 17.52
N ARG A 204 -3.09 4.60 18.09
CA ARG A 204 -3.95 5.42 18.96
C ARG A 204 -5.17 5.98 18.23
N LYS A 205 -5.01 6.47 16.99
CA LYS A 205 -6.14 6.95 16.18
C LYS A 205 -7.13 5.82 15.88
N THR A 206 -6.63 4.65 15.53
CA THR A 206 -7.45 3.46 15.27
C THR A 206 -8.20 3.02 16.53
N ALA A 207 -7.52 2.94 17.67
CA ALA A 207 -8.14 2.61 18.95
C ALA A 207 -9.22 3.63 19.36
N ARG A 208 -8.94 4.94 19.20
CA ARG A 208 -9.94 6.01 19.46
C ARG A 208 -11.12 5.95 18.50
N SER A 209 -10.90 5.64 17.23
CA SER A 209 -11.99 5.51 16.27
C SER A 209 -12.84 4.27 16.56
N ALA A 210 -12.23 3.15 16.93
CA ALA A 210 -12.92 1.96 17.41
C ALA A 210 -13.73 2.25 18.69
N GLN A 211 -13.14 2.97 19.65
CA GLN A 211 -13.82 3.37 20.87
C GLN A 211 -14.96 4.36 20.60
N ARG A 212 -14.79 5.32 19.70
CA ARG A 212 -15.87 6.23 19.25
C ARG A 212 -16.96 5.47 18.53
N LYS A 213 -16.64 4.53 17.67
CA LYS A 213 -17.64 3.64 17.05
C LYS A 213 -18.36 2.82 18.12
N ALA A 214 -17.64 2.27 19.10
CA ALA A 214 -18.24 1.55 20.22
C ALA A 214 -19.11 2.46 21.13
N THR A 215 -18.74 3.73 21.35
CA THR A 215 -19.52 4.69 22.12
C THR A 215 -20.69 5.29 21.33
N THR A 216 -20.56 5.50 20.01
CA THR A 216 -21.69 5.89 19.13
C THR A 216 -22.63 4.72 18.92
N THR A 217 -22.15 3.48 18.94
CA THR A 217 -23.00 2.27 18.99
C THR A 217 -23.64 2.10 20.37
N ARG A 218 -23.14 2.78 21.41
CA ARG A 218 -23.70 2.70 22.76
C ARG A 218 -24.85 3.71 23.01
N ARG A 219 -25.25 4.46 21.99
CA ARG A 219 -26.50 5.23 21.96
C ARG A 219 -27.24 5.11 20.63
N PRO A 220 -27.72 3.93 20.30
CA PRO A 220 -28.97 3.85 19.60
C PRO A 220 -30.06 3.66 20.68
N ARG A 221 -31.03 4.55 20.73
CA ARG A 221 -32.39 4.19 21.10
C ARG A 221 -32.61 2.79 20.53
N ALA A 222 -32.83 1.79 21.37
CA ALA A 222 -32.96 0.39 21.00
C ALA A 222 -33.85 0.26 19.74
N LYS A 223 -33.22 0.22 18.56
CA LYS A 223 -33.83 -0.51 17.46
C LYS A 223 -33.89 -1.94 18.00
N GLN A 224 -35.09 -2.45 18.18
CA GLN A 224 -35.31 -3.84 18.50
C GLN A 224 -34.42 -4.63 17.57
N ALA A 225 -33.55 -5.47 18.15
CA ALA A 225 -32.69 -6.33 17.34
C ALA A 225 -33.64 -7.10 16.42
N GLU A 226 -33.56 -6.81 15.11
CA GLU A 226 -34.44 -7.43 14.12
C GLU A 226 -34.16 -8.91 14.10
N LYS A 227 -35.21 -9.70 13.94
CA LYS A 227 -35.07 -11.15 13.84
C LYS A 227 -34.23 -11.48 12.61
N PRO A 228 -33.23 -12.36 12.72
CA PRO A 228 -32.42 -12.76 11.56
C PRO A 228 -33.27 -13.36 10.43
N GLN A 229 -34.40 -13.99 10.76
CA GLN A 229 -35.43 -14.46 9.81
C GLN A 229 -36.81 -14.57 10.50
N ALA A 230 -37.88 -14.60 9.72
CA ALA A 230 -39.27 -14.53 10.22
C ALA A 230 -39.60 -15.55 11.32
N ASP A 231 -39.15 -16.80 11.19
CA ASP A 231 -39.42 -17.89 12.10
C ASP A 231 -38.29 -18.22 13.07
N TYR A 232 -37.29 -17.32 13.20
CA TYR A 232 -36.09 -17.56 14.01
C TYR A 232 -36.39 -17.99 15.46
N ASP A 233 -37.41 -17.39 16.07
CA ASP A 233 -37.78 -17.71 17.47
C ASP A 233 -38.39 -19.09 17.66
N LYS A 234 -38.86 -19.73 16.59
CA LYS A 234 -39.41 -21.09 16.63
C LYS A 234 -38.32 -22.16 16.61
N LEU A 235 -37.13 -21.78 16.17
CA LEU A 235 -35.99 -22.69 16.03
C LEU A 235 -35.34 -22.97 17.39
N THR A 236 -34.99 -24.19 17.61
CA THR A 236 -34.14 -24.65 18.73
C THR A 236 -32.69 -24.18 18.51
N ALA A 237 -31.87 -24.18 19.55
CA ALA A 237 -30.46 -23.84 19.42
C ALA A 237 -29.72 -24.73 18.39
N SER A 238 -30.03 -26.04 18.39
CA SER A 238 -29.44 -27.01 17.47
C SER A 238 -29.81 -26.72 16.01
N GLU A 239 -31.09 -26.41 15.75
CA GLU A 239 -31.56 -26.07 14.40
C GLU A 239 -30.96 -24.76 13.88
N VAL A 240 -30.76 -23.78 14.77
CA VAL A 240 -30.02 -22.55 14.36
C VAL A 240 -28.59 -22.87 14.05
N VAL A 241 -27.88 -23.58 14.93
CA VAL A 241 -26.47 -23.94 14.74
C VAL A 241 -26.22 -24.67 13.42
N SER A 242 -27.14 -25.58 13.04
CA SER A 242 -27.01 -26.33 11.77
C SER A 242 -27.18 -25.47 10.51
N LYS A 243 -27.82 -24.31 10.63
CA LYS A 243 -28.05 -23.37 9.51
C LYS A 243 -27.02 -22.25 9.43
N LEU A 244 -26.19 -22.05 10.46
CA LEU A 244 -25.26 -20.92 10.50
C LEU A 244 -24.20 -20.95 9.40
N THR A 245 -23.87 -22.11 8.85
CA THR A 245 -22.91 -22.24 7.74
C THR A 245 -23.45 -21.67 6.42
N ASP A 246 -24.77 -21.55 6.30
CA ASP A 246 -25.42 -21.03 5.10
C ASP A 246 -25.63 -19.49 5.17
N PHE A 247 -25.29 -18.88 6.30
CA PHE A 247 -25.50 -17.46 6.54
C PHE A 247 -24.31 -16.62 6.03
N SER A 248 -24.62 -15.47 5.45
CA SER A 248 -23.61 -14.45 5.12
C SER A 248 -22.97 -13.87 6.40
N GLN A 249 -21.82 -13.20 6.26
CA GLN A 249 -21.15 -12.53 7.38
C GLN A 249 -22.05 -11.49 8.05
N GLU A 250 -22.90 -10.79 7.26
CA GLU A 250 -23.88 -9.84 7.79
C GLU A 250 -24.97 -10.57 8.60
N GLN A 251 -25.50 -11.67 8.08
CA GLN A 251 -26.51 -12.48 8.78
C GLN A 251 -25.95 -13.10 10.06
N LEU A 252 -24.70 -13.57 10.06
CA LEU A 252 -24.03 -14.05 11.28
C LEU A 252 -23.93 -12.94 12.34
N ALA A 253 -23.58 -11.72 11.92
CA ALA A 253 -23.56 -10.57 12.83
C ALA A 253 -24.95 -10.24 13.41
N GLN A 254 -26.01 -10.33 12.58
CA GLN A 254 -27.40 -10.12 13.02
C GLN A 254 -27.83 -11.22 14.04
N VAL A 255 -27.48 -12.48 13.79
CA VAL A 255 -27.74 -13.59 14.75
C VAL A 255 -27.08 -13.30 16.10
N ILE A 256 -25.80 -12.94 16.10
CA ILE A 256 -25.07 -12.64 17.33
C ILE A 256 -25.73 -11.48 18.09
N ALA A 257 -26.10 -10.41 17.38
CA ALA A 257 -26.77 -9.25 17.97
C ALA A 257 -28.12 -9.64 18.58
N TYR A 258 -28.94 -10.41 17.86
CA TYR A 258 -30.24 -10.86 18.29
C TYR A 258 -30.17 -11.80 19.50
N GLU A 259 -29.27 -12.78 19.43
CA GLU A 259 -29.04 -13.72 20.54
C GLU A 259 -28.60 -13.02 21.82
N ARG A 260 -27.64 -12.10 21.72
CA ARG A 260 -27.17 -11.30 22.87
C ARG A 260 -28.28 -10.45 23.49
N ALA A 261 -29.16 -9.89 22.66
CA ALA A 261 -30.25 -9.01 23.10
C ALA A 261 -31.48 -9.75 23.63
N LYS A 262 -31.82 -10.92 23.08
CA LYS A 262 -33.12 -11.57 23.27
C LYS A 262 -33.06 -13.01 23.83
N ARG A 263 -32.40 -13.91 23.09
CA ARG A 263 -32.48 -15.36 23.38
C ARG A 263 -31.35 -15.86 24.27
N LYS A 264 -30.18 -15.21 24.22
CA LYS A 264 -28.99 -15.51 25.05
C LYS A 264 -28.51 -16.98 24.99
N ARG A 265 -28.71 -17.63 23.84
CA ARG A 265 -28.24 -19.01 23.63
C ARG A 265 -26.73 -19.02 23.37
N ALA A 266 -25.94 -19.35 24.38
CA ALA A 266 -24.48 -19.29 24.31
C ALA A 266 -23.89 -20.12 23.16
N THR A 267 -24.38 -21.36 22.95
CA THR A 267 -23.94 -22.25 21.86
C THR A 267 -24.14 -21.66 20.47
N VAL A 268 -25.25 -20.92 20.26
CA VAL A 268 -25.51 -20.22 18.97
C VAL A 268 -24.55 -19.09 18.81
N ILE A 269 -24.33 -18.26 19.85
CA ILE A 269 -23.42 -17.13 19.82
C ILE A 269 -22.00 -17.60 19.53
N GLU A 270 -21.49 -18.59 20.24
CA GLU A 270 -20.16 -19.15 20.08
C GLU A 270 -19.95 -19.70 18.66
N ARG A 271 -20.93 -20.49 18.17
CA ARG A 271 -20.85 -21.03 16.82
C ARG A 271 -20.91 -19.94 15.73
N ALA A 272 -21.80 -18.96 15.86
CA ALA A 272 -21.86 -17.86 14.93
C ALA A 272 -20.56 -17.03 14.94
N GLN A 273 -19.96 -16.81 16.12
CA GLN A 273 -18.67 -16.12 16.23
C GLN A 273 -17.52 -16.93 15.59
N SER A 274 -17.52 -18.26 15.72
CA SER A 274 -16.49 -19.12 15.10
C SER A 274 -16.55 -19.14 13.56
N LEU A 275 -17.68 -18.72 12.99
CA LEU A 275 -17.88 -18.59 11.54
C LEU A 275 -17.66 -17.17 11.03
N GLN A 276 -17.47 -16.17 11.92
CA GLN A 276 -17.15 -14.82 11.50
C GLN A 276 -15.71 -14.72 11.02
N GLU A 277 -15.54 -14.40 9.73
CA GLU A 277 -14.24 -14.13 9.12
C GLU A 277 -14.39 -13.12 7.96
N ASN A 278 -13.28 -12.70 7.36
CA ASN A 278 -13.35 -11.84 6.21
C ASN A 278 -13.74 -12.62 4.97
N GLU A 279 -14.61 -12.04 4.15
CA GLU A 279 -14.92 -12.57 2.82
C GLU A 279 -13.64 -12.69 1.98
N PRO A 280 -13.54 -13.70 1.09
CA PRO A 280 -12.40 -13.85 0.16
C PRO A 280 -12.11 -12.62 -0.68
N PHE A 281 -13.16 -11.90 -1.06
CA PHE A 281 -13.14 -10.58 -1.67
C PHE A 281 -14.47 -9.84 -1.36
N PRO A 282 -14.51 -8.51 -1.42
CA PRO A 282 -15.70 -7.75 -1.07
C PRO A 282 -16.94 -8.14 -1.87
N GLY A 283 -18.07 -8.39 -1.19
CA GLY A 283 -19.35 -8.76 -1.76
C GLY A 283 -19.44 -10.24 -2.18
N TYR A 284 -18.57 -11.09 -1.65
CA TYR A 284 -18.57 -12.53 -1.96
C TYR A 284 -19.88 -13.22 -1.62
N ASP A 285 -20.41 -12.94 -0.44
CA ASP A 285 -21.62 -13.61 0.08
C ASP A 285 -22.90 -13.21 -0.68
N ASP A 286 -22.87 -12.09 -1.40
CA ASP A 286 -23.98 -11.61 -2.23
C ASP A 286 -24.01 -12.25 -3.63
N LEU A 287 -22.95 -12.96 -4.02
CA LEU A 287 -22.82 -13.57 -5.33
C LEU A 287 -23.41 -14.98 -5.40
N THR A 288 -24.00 -15.31 -6.56
CA THR A 288 -24.43 -16.68 -6.83
C THR A 288 -23.23 -17.64 -6.97
N ALA A 289 -23.44 -18.94 -6.75
CA ALA A 289 -22.40 -19.95 -6.95
C ALA A 289 -21.75 -19.85 -8.35
N ARG A 290 -22.55 -19.61 -9.37
CA ARG A 290 -22.11 -19.46 -10.76
C ARG A 290 -21.21 -18.24 -10.95
N ASP A 291 -21.57 -17.08 -10.37
CA ASP A 291 -20.80 -15.83 -10.51
C ASP A 291 -19.46 -15.96 -9.79
N VAL A 292 -19.47 -16.57 -8.59
CA VAL A 292 -18.24 -16.87 -7.85
C VAL A 292 -17.35 -17.83 -8.63
N ALA A 293 -17.92 -18.94 -9.14
CA ALA A 293 -17.17 -19.92 -9.91
C ALA A 293 -16.54 -19.32 -11.17
N GLN A 294 -17.25 -18.40 -11.85
CA GLN A 294 -16.68 -17.70 -12.98
C GLN A 294 -15.54 -16.78 -12.57
N ARG A 295 -15.71 -16.00 -11.52
CA ARG A 295 -14.69 -15.07 -11.04
C ARG A 295 -13.41 -15.77 -10.56
N VAL A 296 -13.55 -16.97 -10.00
CA VAL A 296 -12.43 -17.78 -9.52
C VAL A 296 -11.60 -18.35 -10.68
N ARG A 297 -12.18 -18.63 -11.82
CA ARG A 297 -11.44 -19.13 -13.01
C ARG A 297 -10.39 -18.14 -13.51
N ASP A 298 -10.66 -16.83 -13.33
CA ASP A 298 -9.77 -15.74 -13.77
C ASP A 298 -8.94 -15.17 -12.61
N ALA A 299 -9.03 -15.78 -11.41
CA ALA A 299 -8.36 -15.30 -10.21
C ALA A 299 -6.93 -15.87 -10.09
N ASP A 300 -6.09 -15.16 -9.32
CA ASP A 300 -4.79 -15.67 -8.90
C ASP A 300 -4.92 -16.86 -7.92
N GLU A 301 -3.84 -17.62 -7.76
CA GLU A 301 -3.78 -18.79 -6.90
C GLU A 301 -4.16 -18.46 -5.44
N ALA A 302 -3.66 -17.32 -4.92
CA ALA A 302 -3.94 -16.90 -3.56
C ALA A 302 -5.43 -16.61 -3.34
N THR A 303 -6.11 -16.05 -4.33
CA THR A 303 -7.56 -15.79 -4.30
C THR A 303 -8.34 -17.10 -4.41
N ALA A 304 -7.96 -18.01 -5.32
CA ALA A 304 -8.58 -19.32 -5.44
C ALA A 304 -8.45 -20.14 -4.14
N GLN A 305 -7.30 -20.05 -3.48
CA GLN A 305 -7.07 -20.72 -2.18
C GLN A 305 -7.98 -20.12 -1.09
N ARG A 306 -8.07 -18.79 -0.97
CA ARG A 306 -8.96 -18.14 0.00
C ARG A 306 -10.43 -18.52 -0.22
N VAL A 307 -10.87 -18.55 -1.48
CA VAL A 307 -12.24 -18.97 -1.83
C VAL A 307 -12.49 -20.42 -1.42
N ARG A 308 -11.57 -21.32 -1.73
CA ARG A 308 -11.70 -22.74 -1.36
C ARG A 308 -11.81 -22.93 0.16
N ASP A 309 -10.95 -22.23 0.90
CA ASP A 309 -10.89 -22.36 2.36
C ASP A 309 -12.13 -21.74 3.03
N TYR A 310 -12.59 -20.59 2.54
CA TYR A 310 -13.82 -19.95 3.00
C TYR A 310 -15.05 -20.80 2.70
N GLU A 311 -15.20 -21.23 1.44
CA GLU A 311 -16.35 -22.03 1.01
C GLU A 311 -16.43 -23.39 1.73
N GLY A 312 -15.29 -23.99 2.05
CA GLY A 312 -15.22 -25.24 2.82
C GLY A 312 -15.74 -25.12 4.26
N ARG A 313 -15.66 -23.92 4.85
CA ARG A 313 -16.19 -23.62 6.20
C ARG A 313 -17.63 -23.13 6.20
N HIS A 314 -18.10 -22.58 5.07
CA HIS A 314 -19.41 -21.94 4.93
C HIS A 314 -20.35 -22.75 4.03
N GLN A 315 -20.85 -22.18 2.97
CA GLN A 315 -21.95 -22.70 2.15
C GLN A 315 -21.65 -24.03 1.44
N ARG A 316 -20.38 -24.37 1.25
CA ARG A 316 -19.92 -25.60 0.59
C ARG A 316 -20.50 -25.80 -0.81
N ARG A 317 -20.69 -24.71 -1.56
CA ARG A 317 -21.23 -24.75 -2.92
C ARG A 317 -20.30 -25.54 -3.84
N VAL A 318 -20.76 -26.71 -4.29
CA VAL A 318 -19.94 -27.68 -5.05
C VAL A 318 -19.32 -27.04 -6.29
N GLU A 319 -20.07 -26.23 -7.04
CA GLU A 319 -19.61 -25.55 -8.25
C GLU A 319 -18.42 -24.60 -7.94
N VAL A 320 -18.46 -23.91 -6.81
CA VAL A 320 -17.40 -23.00 -6.37
C VAL A 320 -16.14 -23.76 -5.97
N LEU A 321 -16.30 -24.81 -5.16
CA LEU A 321 -15.20 -25.65 -4.69
C LEU A 321 -14.49 -26.34 -5.85
N GLU A 322 -15.23 -26.82 -6.85
CA GLU A 322 -14.67 -27.40 -8.07
C GLU A 322 -13.93 -26.37 -8.91
N ALA A 323 -14.48 -25.15 -9.07
CA ALA A 323 -13.83 -24.08 -9.81
C ALA A 323 -12.51 -23.66 -9.13
N ALA A 324 -12.51 -23.48 -7.82
CA ALA A 324 -11.32 -23.14 -7.05
C ALA A 324 -10.26 -24.26 -7.12
N SER A 325 -10.66 -25.51 -7.00
CA SER A 325 -9.74 -26.66 -7.08
C SER A 325 -9.11 -26.79 -8.47
N ARG A 326 -9.88 -26.58 -9.55
CA ARG A 326 -9.36 -26.57 -10.92
C ARG A 326 -8.35 -25.45 -11.15
N GLN A 327 -8.65 -24.25 -10.64
CA GLN A 327 -7.74 -23.10 -10.78
C GLN A 327 -6.41 -23.37 -10.08
N LEU A 328 -6.43 -23.93 -8.87
CA LEU A 328 -5.21 -24.28 -8.12
C LEU A 328 -4.40 -25.39 -8.84
N SER A 329 -5.07 -26.37 -9.45
CA SER A 329 -4.38 -27.42 -10.22
C SER A 329 -3.71 -26.87 -11.48
N ASN A 330 -4.32 -25.90 -12.15
CA ASN A 330 -3.78 -25.29 -13.35
C ASN A 330 -2.57 -24.39 -13.04
N SER A 331 -2.58 -23.69 -11.92
CA SER A 331 -1.47 -22.83 -11.47
C SER A 331 -0.23 -23.66 -11.11
N GLY A 332 -0.40 -24.86 -10.53
CA GLY A 332 0.69 -25.74 -10.13
C GLY A 332 1.37 -26.49 -11.29
N SER A 333 0.79 -26.48 -12.51
CA SER A 333 1.34 -27.13 -13.71
C SER A 333 2.11 -26.19 -14.63
N SER A 334 2.21 -24.89 -14.28
CA SER A 334 2.89 -23.84 -15.08
C SER A 334 4.20 -23.36 -14.43
N SER A 335 4.74 -24.11 -13.46
CA SER A 335 6.01 -23.80 -12.77
C SER A 335 7.12 -24.74 -13.22
#